data_79f0183d9d2861a3a18e7ebf79bca1a2
#
_entry.id   79f0183d9d2861a3a18e7ebf79bca1a2
#
_cell.length_a   1.000
_cell.length_b   1.000
_cell.length_c   1.000
_cell.angle_alpha   90.00
_cell.angle_beta   90.00
_cell.angle_gamma   90.00
#
_symmetry.space_group_name_H-M   'P 1'
#
loop_
_entity.id
_entity.type
_entity.pdbx_description
1 polymer ?
#
loop_
_entity_poly.entity_id
_entity_poly.type
_entity_poly.pdbx_seq_one_letter_code
_entity_poly.pdbx_strand_id
1 'polypeptide(L)'
;MRFIGLVVIFLAAVTASAGPVTRIEWEENILALHAPEVPGGKVETWYLEAFCRSGSTDRDWEATVIPHTTRLVEADGDGQWVKLESMVQEGVRATHEIRVVEDGVSFALVIKNESGEAVDVDWAQPCMRVGDFTGLGQEDYFSRCFIYTRAGQVMLDRLPRVEEARYRGGQVYVPAGVDLDDVNPRPISKEVPVNNLIGCVSSDGRWILATAWDATQELFQGVINCIHADPRIGGLKAGEAKRITGRVYLVPNDSEGLLAAYERDFGK
;
A
#
# COMPACT_ATOMS: atom_id res chain seq x y z
N MET A 1 3.00 68.32 -14.75
CA MET A 1 3.30 66.97 -15.29
C MET A 1 3.21 65.96 -14.13
N ARG A 2 2.18 65.14 -14.12
CA ARG A 2 2.04 64.05 -13.12
C ARG A 2 2.45 62.73 -13.80
N PHE A 3 3.53 62.10 -13.33
CA PHE A 3 3.93 60.78 -13.78
C PHE A 3 3.08 59.73 -13.05
N ILE A 4 2.29 59.00 -13.82
CA ILE A 4 1.56 57.80 -13.32
C ILE A 4 2.51 56.63 -13.50
N GLY A 5 3.05 56.11 -12.41
CA GLY A 5 3.87 54.90 -12.42
C GLY A 5 2.98 53.66 -12.58
N LEU A 6 3.18 52.96 -13.66
CA LEU A 6 2.53 51.66 -13.95
C LEU A 6 3.21 50.58 -13.09
N VAL A 7 2.54 50.04 -12.07
CA VAL A 7 3.00 48.90 -11.29
C VAL A 7 2.57 47.64 -12.05
N VAL A 8 3.50 46.96 -12.67
CA VAL A 8 3.29 45.65 -13.27
C VAL A 8 3.46 44.58 -12.17
N ILE A 9 2.35 43.99 -11.72
CA ILE A 9 2.36 42.86 -10.80
C ILE A 9 2.60 41.59 -11.65
N PHE A 10 3.78 40.99 -11.53
CA PHE A 10 4.03 39.65 -12.06
C PHE A 10 3.36 38.65 -11.10
N LEU A 11 2.21 38.11 -11.47
CA LEU A 11 1.70 36.87 -10.89
C LEU A 11 2.60 35.74 -11.42
N ALA A 12 3.53 35.25 -10.60
CA ALA A 12 4.15 33.97 -10.83
C ALA A 12 3.05 32.89 -10.69
N ALA A 13 2.65 32.30 -11.82
CA ALA A 13 1.85 31.10 -11.80
C ALA A 13 2.71 30.01 -11.12
N VAL A 14 2.38 29.63 -9.91
CA VAL A 14 2.89 28.41 -9.27
C VAL A 14 2.28 27.29 -10.07
N THR A 15 3.01 26.77 -11.05
CA THR A 15 2.69 25.48 -11.67
C THR A 15 2.86 24.45 -10.55
N ALA A 16 1.77 23.92 -10.03
CA ALA A 16 1.83 22.74 -9.21
C ALA A 16 2.59 21.68 -10.02
N SER A 17 3.72 21.22 -9.51
CA SER A 17 4.47 20.13 -10.12
C SER A 17 3.53 18.93 -10.09
N ALA A 18 3.15 18.43 -11.26
CA ALA A 18 2.43 17.16 -11.33
C ALA A 18 3.34 16.10 -10.69
N GLY A 19 2.80 15.29 -9.78
CA GLY A 19 3.54 14.20 -9.15
C GLY A 19 4.03 13.17 -10.19
N PRO A 20 4.87 12.21 -9.79
CA PRO A 20 5.44 11.22 -10.70
C PRO A 20 4.40 10.27 -11.28
N VAL A 21 3.28 10.02 -10.57
CA VAL A 21 2.15 9.24 -11.11
C VAL A 21 1.31 10.12 -12.00
N THR A 22 1.26 9.78 -13.28
CA THR A 22 0.53 10.56 -14.29
C THR A 22 -0.91 10.10 -14.47
N ARG A 23 -1.19 8.82 -14.26
CA ARG A 23 -2.54 8.23 -14.29
C ARG A 23 -2.57 6.88 -13.61
N ILE A 24 -3.76 6.42 -13.25
CA ILE A 24 -4.06 5.06 -12.77
C ILE A 24 -5.02 4.37 -13.73
N GLU A 25 -4.91 3.05 -13.79
CA GLU A 25 -5.74 2.17 -14.60
C GLU A 25 -6.02 0.88 -13.82
N TRP A 26 -7.24 0.35 -13.91
CA TRP A 26 -7.58 -0.91 -13.27
C TRP A 26 -8.16 -1.89 -14.29
N GLU A 27 -7.56 -3.06 -14.39
CA GLU A 27 -7.99 -4.15 -15.25
C GLU A 27 -7.67 -5.50 -14.59
N GLU A 28 -8.63 -6.43 -14.59
CA GLU A 28 -8.46 -7.81 -14.11
C GLU A 28 -7.77 -7.92 -12.71
N ASN A 29 -8.21 -7.11 -11.76
CA ASN A 29 -7.64 -6.96 -10.40
C ASN A 29 -6.22 -6.36 -10.34
N ILE A 30 -5.69 -5.88 -11.43
CA ILE A 30 -4.43 -5.13 -11.44
C ILE A 30 -4.73 -3.63 -11.46
N LEU A 31 -4.23 -2.93 -10.46
CA LEU A 31 -4.15 -1.47 -10.44
C LEU A 31 -2.76 -1.07 -10.92
N ALA A 32 -2.69 -0.46 -12.10
CA ALA A 32 -1.45 0.07 -12.67
C ALA A 32 -1.33 1.57 -12.37
N LEU A 33 -0.21 1.97 -11.76
CA LEU A 33 0.19 3.35 -11.53
C LEU A 33 1.20 3.72 -12.62
N HIS A 34 0.80 4.50 -13.60
CA HIS A 34 1.68 4.93 -14.68
C HIS A 34 2.56 6.09 -14.22
N ALA A 35 3.87 5.90 -14.33
CA ALA A 35 4.89 6.84 -13.87
C ALA A 35 6.11 6.77 -14.84
N PRO A 36 6.06 7.45 -15.98
CA PRO A 36 7.06 7.29 -17.04
C PRO A 36 8.51 7.59 -16.62
N GLU A 37 8.70 8.35 -15.54
CA GLU A 37 10.03 8.76 -15.06
C GLU A 37 10.72 7.70 -14.17
N VAL A 38 9.98 6.69 -13.73
CA VAL A 38 10.55 5.64 -12.87
C VAL A 38 10.96 4.40 -13.68
N PRO A 39 11.91 3.59 -13.20
CA PRO A 39 12.23 2.32 -13.82
C PRO A 39 10.99 1.45 -14.00
N GLY A 40 10.82 0.86 -15.20
CA GLY A 40 9.63 0.11 -15.58
C GLY A 40 8.47 0.97 -16.13
N GLY A 41 8.48 2.30 -15.93
CA GLY A 41 7.46 3.24 -16.43
C GLY A 41 6.10 3.12 -15.76
N LYS A 42 5.89 2.12 -14.90
CA LYS A 42 4.68 1.87 -14.11
C LYS A 42 4.97 0.99 -12.90
N VAL A 43 4.05 1.01 -11.93
CA VAL A 43 4.00 0.07 -10.81
C VAL A 43 2.65 -0.62 -10.83
N GLU A 44 2.64 -1.93 -10.68
CA GLU A 44 1.43 -2.74 -10.66
C GLU A 44 1.16 -3.29 -9.26
N THR A 45 -0.10 -3.22 -8.86
CA THR A 45 -0.58 -3.80 -7.60
C THR A 45 -1.72 -4.75 -7.92
N TRP A 46 -1.64 -6.01 -7.49
CA TRP A 46 -2.79 -6.89 -7.45
C TRP A 46 -3.72 -6.40 -6.34
N TYR A 47 -4.75 -5.68 -6.73
CA TYR A 47 -5.61 -4.92 -5.82
C TYR A 47 -7.08 -5.36 -5.91
N LEU A 48 -7.67 -6.01 -4.92
CA LEU A 48 -7.03 -6.68 -3.81
C LEU A 48 -6.75 -8.14 -4.17
N GLU A 49 -5.62 -8.68 -3.69
CA GLU A 49 -5.32 -10.10 -3.88
C GLU A 49 -6.21 -10.97 -3.00
N ALA A 50 -6.43 -10.56 -1.74
CA ALA A 50 -7.21 -11.32 -0.77
C ALA A 50 -7.96 -10.42 0.23
N PHE A 51 -9.08 -10.93 0.73
CA PHE A 51 -9.66 -10.64 2.03
C PHE A 51 -9.48 -11.87 2.91
N CYS A 52 -9.15 -11.67 4.18
CA CYS A 52 -8.67 -12.73 5.05
C CYS A 52 -9.40 -12.76 6.39
N ARG A 53 -9.43 -13.96 6.99
CA ARG A 53 -10.01 -14.24 8.31
C ARG A 53 -8.99 -13.97 9.41
N SER A 54 -9.47 -13.71 10.62
CA SER A 54 -8.66 -13.70 11.86
C SER A 54 -8.06 -15.08 12.18
N GLY A 55 -7.06 -15.15 13.05
CA GLY A 55 -6.37 -16.39 13.43
C GLY A 55 -5.66 -17.05 12.26
N SER A 56 -5.09 -16.28 11.37
CA SER A 56 -4.55 -16.71 10.06
C SER A 56 -3.29 -17.55 10.18
N THR A 57 -2.49 -17.35 11.23
CA THR A 57 -1.19 -18.00 11.41
C THR A 57 -1.28 -19.52 11.52
N ASP A 58 -2.35 -20.04 12.10
CA ASP A 58 -2.58 -21.48 12.28
C ASP A 58 -3.22 -22.16 11.06
N ARG A 59 -3.42 -21.45 9.96
CA ARG A 59 -4.10 -21.95 8.77
C ARG A 59 -3.19 -21.91 7.55
N ASP A 60 -3.52 -22.73 6.56
CA ASP A 60 -2.99 -22.56 5.23
C ASP A 60 -3.64 -21.35 4.52
N TRP A 61 -3.04 -20.95 3.41
CA TRP A 61 -3.50 -19.79 2.67
C TRP A 61 -4.94 -19.95 2.15
N GLU A 62 -5.31 -21.14 1.69
CA GLU A 62 -6.65 -21.41 1.12
C GLU A 62 -7.73 -21.27 2.19
N ALA A 63 -7.46 -21.71 3.42
CA ALA A 63 -8.38 -21.57 4.55
C ALA A 63 -8.43 -20.13 5.10
N THR A 64 -7.39 -19.35 4.91
CA THR A 64 -7.29 -17.95 5.34
C THR A 64 -8.11 -17.02 4.44
N VAL A 65 -8.07 -17.22 3.13
CA VAL A 65 -8.69 -16.32 2.14
C VAL A 65 -10.20 -16.49 2.12
N ILE A 66 -10.89 -15.34 2.04
CA ILE A 66 -12.34 -15.28 1.82
C ILE A 66 -12.57 -14.99 0.33
N PRO A 67 -13.34 -15.83 -0.39
CA PRO A 67 -13.65 -15.60 -1.79
C PRO A 67 -14.31 -14.23 -2.02
N HIS A 68 -13.86 -13.52 -3.03
CA HIS A 68 -14.41 -12.22 -3.39
C HIS A 68 -14.32 -11.99 -4.91
N THR A 69 -15.02 -10.98 -5.37
CA THR A 69 -14.92 -10.45 -6.73
C THR A 69 -14.83 -8.94 -6.65
N THR A 70 -13.98 -8.35 -7.49
CA THR A 70 -13.84 -6.89 -7.59
C THR A 70 -14.19 -6.43 -9.01
N ARG A 71 -14.88 -5.32 -9.13
CA ARG A 71 -15.25 -4.73 -10.42
C ARG A 71 -15.00 -3.22 -10.44
N LEU A 72 -14.71 -2.70 -11.61
CA LEU A 72 -14.72 -1.28 -11.86
C LEU A 72 -16.15 -0.76 -11.83
N VAL A 73 -16.41 0.27 -11.04
CA VAL A 73 -17.71 0.97 -10.98
C VAL A 73 -17.68 2.21 -11.85
N GLU A 74 -16.61 3.00 -11.72
CA GLU A 74 -16.44 4.27 -12.41
C GLU A 74 -14.97 4.65 -12.48
N ALA A 75 -14.57 5.35 -13.55
CA ALA A 75 -13.26 5.96 -13.70
C ALA A 75 -13.43 7.28 -14.44
N ASP A 76 -12.54 8.25 -14.18
CA ASP A 76 -12.49 9.43 -15.02
C ASP A 76 -11.73 9.16 -16.34
N GLY A 77 -11.98 10.01 -17.34
CA GLY A 77 -11.38 9.82 -18.66
C GLY A 77 -9.86 10.05 -18.71
N ASP A 78 -9.32 10.75 -17.72
CA ASP A 78 -7.90 11.12 -17.64
C ASP A 78 -7.10 10.19 -16.72
N GLY A 79 -7.77 9.20 -16.08
CA GLY A 79 -7.13 8.24 -15.18
C GLY A 79 -6.66 8.85 -13.86
N GLN A 80 -7.29 9.95 -13.40
CA GLN A 80 -6.92 10.57 -12.14
C GLN A 80 -7.60 9.90 -10.94
N TRP A 81 -8.68 9.17 -11.18
CA TRP A 81 -9.32 8.37 -10.15
C TRP A 81 -10.11 7.20 -10.72
N VAL A 82 -10.25 6.17 -9.89
CA VAL A 82 -11.12 5.01 -10.14
C VAL A 82 -11.93 4.70 -8.89
N LYS A 83 -13.13 4.19 -9.10
CA LYS A 83 -13.99 3.63 -8.07
C LYS A 83 -14.21 2.16 -8.33
N LEU A 84 -13.87 1.32 -7.35
CA LEU A 84 -14.06 -0.11 -7.40
C LEU A 84 -15.08 -0.56 -6.36
N GLU A 85 -15.67 -1.73 -6.59
CA GLU A 85 -16.52 -2.40 -5.63
C GLU A 85 -16.11 -3.86 -5.52
N SER A 86 -15.87 -4.32 -4.30
CA SER A 86 -15.65 -5.73 -4.00
C SER A 86 -16.86 -6.33 -3.29
N MET A 87 -17.28 -7.50 -3.76
CA MET A 87 -18.26 -8.34 -3.08
C MET A 87 -17.51 -9.50 -2.44
N VAL A 88 -17.41 -9.48 -1.12
CA VAL A 88 -16.77 -10.51 -0.31
C VAL A 88 -17.84 -11.48 0.16
N GLN A 89 -17.55 -12.78 0.16
CA GLN A 89 -18.48 -13.75 0.71
C GLN A 89 -18.94 -13.36 2.11
N GLU A 90 -20.06 -13.91 2.56
CA GLU A 90 -20.68 -13.63 3.87
C GLU A 90 -21.41 -12.27 3.93
N GLY A 91 -21.67 -11.65 2.77
CA GLY A 91 -22.49 -10.43 2.68
C GLY A 91 -21.73 -9.16 3.02
N VAL A 92 -20.43 -9.12 2.76
CA VAL A 92 -19.63 -7.90 2.93
C VAL A 92 -19.40 -7.22 1.59
N ARG A 93 -19.64 -5.90 1.57
CA ARG A 93 -19.37 -5.02 0.43
C ARG A 93 -18.25 -4.05 0.78
N ALA A 94 -17.26 -3.95 -0.08
CA ALA A 94 -16.22 -2.93 0.03
C ALA A 94 -16.28 -1.99 -1.18
N THR A 95 -16.24 -0.69 -0.93
CA THR A 95 -16.14 0.36 -1.95
C THR A 95 -14.79 1.03 -1.82
N HIS A 96 -14.09 1.18 -2.93
CA HIS A 96 -12.76 1.76 -2.98
C HIS A 96 -12.78 3.02 -3.85
N GLU A 97 -12.30 4.13 -3.32
CA GLU A 97 -11.97 5.32 -4.09
C GLU A 97 -10.46 5.48 -4.11
N ILE A 98 -9.89 5.49 -5.31
CA ILE A 98 -8.45 5.54 -5.55
C ILE A 98 -8.17 6.77 -6.40
N ARG A 99 -7.26 7.64 -5.95
CA ARG A 99 -6.99 8.93 -6.60
C ARG A 99 -5.50 9.17 -6.73
N VAL A 100 -5.09 9.70 -7.88
CA VAL A 100 -3.76 10.29 -8.05
C VAL A 100 -3.66 11.53 -7.17
N VAL A 101 -2.54 11.69 -6.49
CA VAL A 101 -2.19 12.83 -5.66
C VAL A 101 -0.73 13.22 -5.91
N GLU A 102 -0.29 14.37 -5.40
CA GLU A 102 1.03 14.93 -5.69
C GLU A 102 2.19 13.97 -5.44
N ASP A 103 2.14 13.17 -4.38
CA ASP A 103 3.21 12.26 -3.96
C ASP A 103 2.87 10.77 -4.19
N GLY A 104 1.93 10.47 -5.11
CA GLY A 104 1.57 9.11 -5.47
C GLY A 104 0.07 8.87 -5.61
N VAL A 105 -0.49 7.95 -4.81
CA VAL A 105 -1.90 7.55 -4.89
C VAL A 105 -2.51 7.42 -3.49
N SER A 106 -3.71 7.94 -3.33
CA SER A 106 -4.52 7.81 -2.10
C SER A 106 -5.63 6.78 -2.27
N PHE A 107 -5.93 6.07 -1.19
CA PHE A 107 -6.99 5.07 -1.12
C PHE A 107 -7.96 5.42 0.00
N ALA A 108 -9.25 5.32 -0.28
CA ALA A 108 -10.30 5.35 0.71
C ALA A 108 -11.17 4.08 0.54
N LEU A 109 -11.06 3.18 1.49
CA LEU A 109 -11.82 1.94 1.55
C LEU A 109 -12.95 2.09 2.56
N VAL A 110 -14.19 1.89 2.12
CA VAL A 110 -15.36 1.75 3.00
C VAL A 110 -15.84 0.32 2.88
N ILE A 111 -15.71 -0.44 3.98
CA ILE A 111 -16.14 -1.83 4.05
C ILE A 111 -17.36 -1.95 4.96
N LYS A 112 -18.39 -2.62 4.51
CA LYS A 112 -19.68 -2.75 5.19
C LYS A 112 -20.14 -4.19 5.22
N ASN A 113 -20.51 -4.66 6.40
CA ASN A 113 -21.26 -5.89 6.56
C ASN A 113 -22.74 -5.62 6.31
N GLU A 114 -23.28 -6.16 5.21
CA GLU A 114 -24.70 -6.06 4.84
C GLU A 114 -25.52 -7.27 5.33
N SER A 115 -24.88 -8.22 6.02
CA SER A 115 -25.55 -9.39 6.61
C SER A 115 -26.19 -9.06 7.97
N GLY A 116 -27.01 -9.97 8.47
CA GLY A 116 -27.64 -9.87 9.80
C GLY A 116 -26.79 -10.40 10.96
N GLU A 117 -25.57 -10.89 10.68
CA GLU A 117 -24.68 -11.52 11.67
C GLU A 117 -23.28 -10.86 11.63
N ALA A 118 -22.49 -11.06 12.68
CA ALA A 118 -21.08 -10.65 12.67
C ALA A 118 -20.29 -11.52 11.69
N VAL A 119 -19.33 -10.93 10.99
CA VAL A 119 -18.48 -11.61 10.00
C VAL A 119 -17.02 -11.43 10.30
N ASP A 120 -16.24 -12.45 10.01
CA ASP A 120 -14.81 -12.53 10.26
C ASP A 120 -14.02 -12.13 9.00
N VAL A 121 -14.17 -10.88 8.56
CA VAL A 121 -13.32 -10.26 7.53
C VAL A 121 -12.35 -9.36 8.27
N ASP A 122 -11.13 -9.85 8.52
CA ASP A 122 -10.24 -9.21 9.49
C ASP A 122 -9.17 -8.33 8.86
N TRP A 123 -8.64 -8.70 7.71
CA TRP A 123 -7.65 -7.92 6.97
C TRP A 123 -7.74 -8.17 5.47
N ALA A 124 -7.04 -7.37 4.68
CA ALA A 124 -6.99 -7.51 3.23
C ALA A 124 -5.55 -7.35 2.73
N GLN A 125 -5.27 -7.89 1.54
CA GLN A 125 -3.91 -7.96 1.00
C GLN A 125 -3.82 -7.32 -0.38
N PRO A 126 -3.27 -6.11 -0.52
CA PRO A 126 -2.80 -5.54 -1.77
C PRO A 126 -1.36 -5.96 -2.06
N CYS A 127 -1.11 -6.63 -3.18
CA CYS A 127 0.22 -7.14 -3.55
C CYS A 127 0.90 -6.20 -4.54
N MET A 128 1.81 -5.34 -4.06
CA MET A 128 2.53 -4.38 -4.89
C MET A 128 3.76 -5.02 -5.53
N ARG A 129 3.77 -5.11 -6.86
CA ARG A 129 4.84 -5.70 -7.67
C ARG A 129 6.00 -4.73 -7.82
N VAL A 130 7.19 -5.11 -7.38
CA VAL A 130 8.36 -4.22 -7.32
C VAL A 130 9.54 -4.69 -8.18
N GLY A 131 9.38 -5.76 -8.96
CA GLY A 131 10.46 -6.34 -9.76
C GLY A 131 11.06 -5.35 -10.74
N ASP A 132 10.24 -4.76 -11.61
CA ASP A 132 10.69 -3.80 -12.62
C ASP A 132 11.23 -2.51 -11.99
N PHE A 133 10.60 -2.05 -10.91
CA PHE A 133 11.03 -0.86 -10.19
C PHE A 133 12.40 -1.04 -9.53
N THR A 134 12.62 -2.17 -8.87
CA THR A 134 13.90 -2.49 -8.22
C THR A 134 14.96 -2.99 -9.19
N GLY A 135 14.55 -3.53 -10.35
CA GLY A 135 15.44 -4.17 -11.33
C GLY A 135 16.08 -5.46 -10.84
N LEU A 136 15.50 -6.09 -9.79
CA LEU A 136 16.06 -7.27 -9.14
C LEU A 136 15.10 -8.46 -9.24
N GLY A 137 15.67 -9.66 -9.24
CA GLY A 137 14.95 -10.92 -9.23
C GLY A 137 14.40 -11.28 -7.84
N GLN A 138 13.68 -12.40 -7.80
CA GLN A 138 13.05 -12.95 -6.60
C GLN A 138 14.02 -13.15 -5.42
N GLU A 139 15.25 -13.51 -5.72
CA GLU A 139 16.28 -13.84 -4.71
C GLU A 139 16.83 -12.59 -4.02
N ASP A 140 16.78 -11.41 -4.68
CA ASP A 140 17.55 -10.24 -4.31
C ASP A 140 16.74 -8.95 -4.10
N TYR A 141 15.49 -8.87 -4.59
CA TYR A 141 14.73 -7.62 -4.59
C TYR A 141 14.56 -6.99 -3.20
N PHE A 142 14.50 -7.81 -2.16
CA PHE A 142 14.38 -7.33 -0.77
C PHE A 142 15.60 -6.54 -0.29
N SER A 143 16.76 -6.66 -0.98
CA SER A 143 17.93 -5.83 -0.70
C SER A 143 17.72 -4.35 -1.01
N ARG A 144 16.71 -4.03 -1.83
CA ARG A 144 16.25 -2.66 -2.10
C ARG A 144 14.99 -2.28 -1.33
N CYS A 145 14.42 -3.20 -0.56
CA CYS A 145 13.24 -2.94 0.26
C CYS A 145 13.64 -2.56 1.70
N PHE A 146 12.78 -1.79 2.37
CA PHE A 146 13.02 -1.31 3.72
C PHE A 146 11.74 -1.22 4.55
N ILE A 147 11.92 -1.21 5.86
CA ILE A 147 10.94 -0.79 6.87
C ILE A 147 11.57 0.23 7.79
N TYR A 148 10.78 0.85 8.66
CA TYR A 148 11.27 1.72 9.72
C TYR A 148 11.25 0.97 11.05
N THR A 149 12.41 0.94 11.72
CA THR A 149 12.62 0.40 13.07
C THR A 149 13.03 1.51 14.02
N ARG A 150 13.30 1.19 15.28
CA ARG A 150 13.86 2.17 16.23
C ARG A 150 15.22 2.73 15.80
N ALA A 151 15.92 2.07 14.90
CA ALA A 151 17.17 2.54 14.31
C ALA A 151 16.97 3.45 13.08
N GLY A 152 15.71 3.79 12.75
CA GLY A 152 15.33 4.52 11.54
C GLY A 152 14.99 3.58 10.38
N GLN A 153 15.17 4.07 9.14
CA GLN A 153 14.99 3.26 7.93
C GLN A 153 16.07 2.16 7.87
N VAL A 154 15.64 0.91 7.71
CA VAL A 154 16.54 -0.24 7.62
C VAL A 154 16.18 -1.08 6.42
N MET A 155 17.17 -1.37 5.58
CA MET A 155 17.00 -2.27 4.43
C MET A 155 16.77 -3.70 4.91
N LEU A 156 15.87 -4.44 4.23
CA LEU A 156 15.46 -5.78 4.68
C LEU A 156 16.59 -6.81 4.64
N ASP A 157 17.60 -6.62 3.79
CA ASP A 157 18.81 -7.46 3.76
C ASP A 157 19.74 -7.28 4.96
N ARG A 158 19.56 -6.18 5.73
CA ARG A 158 20.29 -5.87 6.97
C ARG A 158 19.61 -6.39 8.21
N LEU A 159 18.35 -6.82 8.09
CA LEU A 159 17.58 -7.38 9.20
C LEU A 159 17.81 -8.89 9.30
N PRO A 160 17.77 -9.45 10.53
CA PRO A 160 17.79 -10.90 10.71
C PRO A 160 16.63 -11.56 9.95
N ARG A 161 16.96 -12.55 9.15
CA ARG A 161 15.97 -13.35 8.45
C ARG A 161 15.78 -14.67 9.18
N VAL A 162 14.54 -15.00 9.53
CA VAL A 162 14.24 -16.29 10.17
C VAL A 162 14.52 -17.43 9.18
N GLU A 163 14.86 -18.60 9.71
CA GLU A 163 15.32 -19.69 8.86
C GLU A 163 14.23 -20.15 7.89
N GLU A 164 13.01 -20.26 8.33
CA GLU A 164 11.85 -20.66 7.53
C GLU A 164 11.58 -19.69 6.37
N ALA A 165 11.88 -18.40 6.52
CA ALA A 165 11.72 -17.42 5.46
C ALA A 165 12.65 -17.65 4.27
N ARG A 166 13.78 -18.32 4.49
CA ARG A 166 14.72 -18.71 3.41
C ARG A 166 14.12 -19.73 2.48
N TYR A 167 13.34 -20.65 3.02
CA TYR A 167 12.69 -21.72 2.25
C TYR A 167 11.36 -21.29 1.63
N ARG A 168 10.61 -20.41 2.33
CA ARG A 168 9.28 -19.97 1.90
C ARG A 168 9.30 -18.68 1.08
N GLY A 169 10.45 -18.01 0.98
CA GLY A 169 10.67 -16.83 0.17
C GLY A 169 10.17 -15.51 0.76
N GLY A 170 9.26 -15.52 1.73
CA GLY A 170 8.65 -14.32 2.31
C GLY A 170 8.85 -14.19 3.82
N GLN A 171 8.74 -12.98 4.36
CA GLN A 171 8.84 -12.70 5.78
C GLN A 171 7.88 -11.56 6.19
N VAL A 172 7.15 -11.78 7.30
CA VAL A 172 6.20 -10.84 7.88
C VAL A 172 6.88 -10.01 8.97
N TYR A 173 6.55 -8.72 9.02
CA TYR A 173 6.95 -7.78 10.06
C TYR A 173 5.70 -7.21 10.70
N VAL A 174 5.49 -7.48 11.98
CA VAL A 174 4.23 -7.21 12.69
C VAL A 174 4.35 -5.95 13.51
N PRO A 175 3.48 -4.93 13.30
CA PRO A 175 3.45 -3.74 14.14
C PRO A 175 3.12 -4.06 15.59
N ALA A 176 3.60 -3.23 16.52
CA ALA A 176 3.30 -3.40 17.94
C ALA A 176 1.78 -3.35 18.20
N GLY A 177 1.28 -4.33 18.97
CA GLY A 177 -0.13 -4.41 19.37
C GLY A 177 -1.03 -5.21 18.41
N VAL A 178 -0.49 -5.75 17.32
CA VAL A 178 -1.17 -6.77 16.50
C VAL A 178 -0.86 -8.14 17.07
N ASP A 179 -1.88 -8.99 17.10
CA ASP A 179 -1.75 -10.37 17.58
C ASP A 179 -0.94 -11.20 16.58
N LEU A 180 0.10 -11.89 17.05
CA LEU A 180 0.97 -12.70 16.20
C LEU A 180 0.26 -13.96 15.67
N ASP A 181 -0.82 -14.39 16.30
CA ASP A 181 -1.63 -15.52 15.84
C ASP A 181 -2.58 -15.12 14.69
N ASP A 182 -2.65 -13.84 14.37
CA ASP A 182 -3.59 -13.26 13.42
C ASP A 182 -2.95 -12.62 12.18
N VAL A 183 -1.78 -13.03 11.80
CA VAL A 183 -1.09 -12.49 10.63
C VAL A 183 -0.99 -13.52 9.51
N ASN A 184 -0.54 -13.10 8.35
CA ASN A 184 -0.29 -13.98 7.20
C ASN A 184 0.48 -15.24 7.65
N PRO A 185 0.07 -16.47 7.25
CA PRO A 185 0.71 -17.73 7.65
C PRO A 185 2.10 -17.90 6.98
N ARG A 186 2.98 -16.94 7.22
CA ARG A 186 4.36 -16.86 6.75
C ARG A 186 5.30 -16.64 7.94
N PRO A 187 6.60 -16.89 7.75
CA PRO A 187 7.57 -16.69 8.83
C PRO A 187 7.57 -15.26 9.37
N ILE A 188 7.43 -15.11 10.68
CA ILE A 188 7.34 -13.82 11.36
C ILE A 188 8.73 -13.38 11.81
N SER A 189 9.12 -12.15 11.43
CA SER A 189 10.34 -11.51 11.91
C SER A 189 10.24 -11.14 13.39
N LYS A 190 11.40 -11.15 14.08
CA LYS A 190 11.51 -10.58 15.43
C LYS A 190 11.62 -9.06 15.45
N GLU A 191 11.88 -8.46 14.29
CA GLU A 191 11.97 -7.01 14.14
C GLU A 191 10.57 -6.40 14.07
N VAL A 192 10.30 -5.46 14.98
CA VAL A 192 9.01 -4.77 15.09
C VAL A 192 9.12 -3.41 14.40
N PRO A 193 8.33 -3.16 13.34
CA PRO A 193 8.30 -1.84 12.70
C PRO A 193 7.73 -0.78 13.66
N VAL A 194 8.22 0.47 13.54
CA VAL A 194 7.75 1.59 14.37
C VAL A 194 6.62 2.38 13.72
N ASN A 195 6.35 2.11 12.47
CA ASN A 195 5.24 2.68 11.70
C ASN A 195 4.71 1.65 10.68
N ASN A 196 3.73 2.07 9.90
CA ASN A 196 3.02 1.21 8.95
C ASN A 196 3.61 1.26 7.52
N LEU A 197 4.84 1.80 7.35
CA LEU A 197 5.50 1.94 6.06
C LEU A 197 6.37 0.73 5.72
N ILE A 198 6.16 0.18 4.53
CA ILE A 198 7.12 -0.65 3.81
C ILE A 198 7.38 -0.03 2.44
N GLY A 199 8.62 -0.02 1.98
CA GLY A 199 8.97 0.56 0.70
C GLY A 199 10.18 -0.08 0.07
N CYS A 200 10.53 0.41 -1.13
CA CYS A 200 11.73 0.03 -1.86
C CYS A 200 12.32 1.21 -2.63
N VAL A 201 13.61 1.10 -2.92
CA VAL A 201 14.37 2.07 -3.72
C VAL A 201 14.47 1.56 -5.16
N SER A 202 14.27 2.45 -6.13
CA SER A 202 14.35 2.14 -7.56
C SER A 202 15.73 1.64 -7.98
N SER A 203 15.80 0.96 -9.13
CA SER A 203 17.06 0.43 -9.68
C SER A 203 18.09 1.53 -9.97
N ASP A 204 17.65 2.72 -10.35
CA ASP A 204 18.50 3.88 -10.59
C ASP A 204 18.81 4.72 -9.33
N GLY A 205 18.24 4.33 -8.17
CA GLY A 205 18.46 4.99 -6.89
C GLY A 205 17.79 6.35 -6.73
N ARG A 206 16.97 6.81 -7.70
CA ARG A 206 16.37 8.15 -7.68
C ARG A 206 15.02 8.24 -6.97
N TRP A 207 14.31 7.11 -6.86
CA TRP A 207 12.93 7.07 -6.41
C TRP A 207 12.73 6.13 -5.23
N ILE A 208 11.77 6.44 -4.40
CA ILE A 208 11.18 5.55 -3.40
C ILE A 208 9.73 5.25 -3.80
N LEU A 209 9.38 3.98 -3.78
CA LEU A 209 8.03 3.46 -3.78
C LEU A 209 7.73 2.90 -2.40
N ALA A 210 6.67 3.37 -1.73
CA ALA A 210 6.29 2.87 -0.42
C ALA A 210 4.76 2.80 -0.27
N THR A 211 4.28 1.96 0.63
CA THR A 211 2.85 1.82 0.93
C THR A 211 2.60 1.79 2.42
N ALA A 212 1.44 2.33 2.84
CA ALA A 212 0.99 2.35 4.23
C ALA A 212 -0.53 2.46 4.30
N TRP A 213 -1.10 2.00 5.43
CA TRP A 213 -2.51 2.19 5.79
C TRP A 213 -2.61 2.77 7.20
N ASP A 214 -3.71 3.47 7.49
CA ASP A 214 -3.99 4.05 8.83
C ASP A 214 -4.14 2.98 9.91
N ALA A 215 -4.63 1.78 9.54
CA ALA A 215 -4.64 0.58 10.34
C ALA A 215 -3.99 -0.56 9.53
N THR A 216 -2.84 -1.03 9.97
CA THR A 216 -2.06 -2.07 9.29
C THR A 216 -2.01 -3.34 10.13
N GLN A 217 -2.32 -4.46 9.52
CA GLN A 217 -2.20 -5.79 10.09
C GLN A 217 -0.74 -6.20 10.15
N GLU A 218 -0.04 -6.06 9.04
CA GLU A 218 1.35 -6.45 8.90
C GLU A 218 2.02 -5.73 7.72
N LEU A 219 3.35 -5.74 7.73
CA LEU A 219 4.19 -5.43 6.58
C LEU A 219 4.78 -6.74 6.09
N PHE A 220 4.68 -7.02 4.80
CA PHE A 220 5.10 -8.29 4.26
C PHE A 220 6.06 -8.14 3.08
N GLN A 221 7.23 -8.78 3.19
CA GLN A 221 8.11 -9.05 2.08
C GLN A 221 7.64 -10.35 1.43
N GLY A 222 7.01 -10.24 0.27
CA GLY A 222 6.26 -11.32 -0.36
C GLY A 222 7.11 -12.46 -0.90
N VAL A 223 6.42 -13.52 -1.30
CA VAL A 223 7.04 -14.73 -1.89
C VAL A 223 7.36 -14.60 -3.37
N ILE A 224 6.90 -13.52 -3.98
CA ILE A 224 7.27 -13.07 -5.33
C ILE A 224 7.83 -11.65 -5.19
N ASN A 225 8.33 -11.04 -6.24
CA ASN A 225 8.91 -9.67 -6.20
C ASN A 225 7.85 -8.64 -5.80
N CYS A 226 7.35 -8.70 -4.57
CA CYS A 226 6.31 -7.81 -4.06
C CYS A 226 6.51 -7.43 -2.58
N ILE A 227 5.95 -6.28 -2.23
CA ILE A 227 5.84 -5.80 -0.86
C ILE A 227 4.38 -5.50 -0.55
N HIS A 228 4.00 -5.66 0.72
CA HIS A 228 2.65 -5.38 1.20
C HIS A 228 2.67 -4.56 2.49
N ALA A 229 1.73 -3.64 2.63
CA ALA A 229 1.21 -3.19 3.91
C ALA A 229 -0.27 -3.60 3.89
N ASP A 230 -0.66 -4.52 4.74
CA ASP A 230 -1.97 -5.14 4.70
C ASP A 230 -2.94 -4.38 5.61
N PRO A 231 -4.03 -3.78 5.07
CA PRO A 231 -4.99 -3.02 5.89
C PRO A 231 -5.75 -3.94 6.85
N ARG A 232 -5.80 -3.51 8.14
CA ARG A 232 -6.56 -4.18 9.17
C ARG A 232 -8.01 -3.73 9.16
N ILE A 233 -8.93 -4.68 9.13
CA ILE A 233 -10.38 -4.48 9.18
C ILE A 233 -10.90 -4.79 10.59
N GLY A 234 -10.45 -5.90 11.19
CA GLY A 234 -10.75 -6.31 12.56
C GLY A 234 -12.18 -6.84 12.72
N GLY A 235 -12.68 -7.62 11.75
CA GLY A 235 -14.03 -8.13 11.75
C GLY A 235 -15.12 -7.05 11.64
N LEU A 236 -16.35 -7.42 11.41
CA LEU A 236 -17.48 -6.49 11.26
C LEU A 236 -18.72 -7.04 11.97
N LYS A 237 -19.34 -6.27 12.86
CA LYS A 237 -20.65 -6.59 13.42
C LYS A 237 -21.74 -6.49 12.36
N ALA A 238 -22.91 -7.08 12.63
CA ALA A 238 -24.06 -6.95 11.74
C ALA A 238 -24.37 -5.48 11.41
N GLY A 239 -24.41 -5.12 10.14
CA GLY A 239 -24.68 -3.77 9.65
C GLY A 239 -23.55 -2.75 9.87
N GLU A 240 -22.41 -3.14 10.47
CA GLU A 240 -21.28 -2.24 10.71
C GLU A 240 -20.59 -1.84 9.41
N ALA A 241 -20.16 -0.59 9.36
CA ALA A 241 -19.29 -0.08 8.32
C ALA A 241 -18.02 0.53 8.94
N LYS A 242 -16.86 0.26 8.32
CA LYS A 242 -15.58 0.85 8.69
C LYS A 242 -14.99 1.59 7.49
N ARG A 243 -14.22 2.65 7.77
CA ARG A 243 -13.44 3.40 6.79
C ARG A 243 -11.98 3.22 7.11
N ILE A 244 -11.20 2.87 6.10
CA ILE A 244 -9.76 2.67 6.16
C ILE A 244 -9.14 3.52 5.07
N THR A 245 -8.06 4.21 5.36
CA THR A 245 -7.33 5.02 4.39
C THR A 245 -5.93 4.49 4.17
N GLY A 246 -5.47 4.58 2.92
CA GLY A 246 -4.16 4.10 2.52
C GLY A 246 -3.45 5.04 1.58
N ARG A 247 -2.15 4.84 1.44
CA ARG A 247 -1.28 5.59 0.56
C ARG A 247 -0.31 4.66 -0.16
N VAL A 248 -0.07 4.97 -1.43
CA VAL A 248 1.14 4.58 -2.14
C VAL A 248 1.90 5.85 -2.42
N TYR A 249 3.09 5.94 -1.87
CA TYR A 249 4.04 7.03 -2.12
C TYR A 249 4.96 6.63 -3.25
N LEU A 250 5.12 7.53 -4.21
CA LEU A 250 6.14 7.46 -5.24
C LEU A 250 6.83 8.83 -5.27
N VAL A 251 7.98 8.90 -4.64
CA VAL A 251 8.66 10.17 -4.31
C VAL A 251 10.14 10.10 -4.64
N PRO A 252 10.86 11.23 -4.79
CA PRO A 252 12.30 11.22 -4.85
C PRO A 252 12.91 10.42 -3.69
N ASN A 253 14.10 9.85 -3.88
CA ASN A 253 14.79 9.05 -2.86
C ASN A 253 15.29 9.95 -1.71
N ASP A 254 14.34 10.37 -0.89
CA ASP A 254 14.50 11.16 0.32
C ASP A 254 13.69 10.50 1.45
N SER A 255 14.39 9.82 2.33
CA SER A 255 13.79 9.10 3.46
C SER A 255 13.13 10.02 4.48
N GLU A 256 13.66 11.23 4.70
CA GLU A 256 13.09 12.21 5.62
C GLU A 256 11.82 12.82 5.03
N GLY A 257 11.85 13.14 3.73
CA GLY A 257 10.69 13.63 2.99
C GLY A 257 9.55 12.60 2.96
N LEU A 258 9.86 11.31 2.74
CA LEU A 258 8.87 10.23 2.83
C LEU A 258 8.25 10.15 4.23
N LEU A 259 9.08 10.19 5.28
CA LEU A 259 8.58 10.11 6.65
C LEU A 259 7.70 11.31 7.00
N ALA A 260 8.08 12.52 6.57
CA ALA A 260 7.26 13.71 6.74
C ALA A 260 5.91 13.61 6.01
N ALA A 261 5.88 13.03 4.80
CA ALA A 261 4.64 12.75 4.08
C ALA A 261 3.75 11.74 4.82
N TYR A 262 4.36 10.66 5.33
CA TYR A 262 3.65 9.68 6.16
C TYR A 262 3.06 10.30 7.43
N GLU A 263 3.83 11.10 8.17
CA GLU A 263 3.35 11.78 9.37
C GLU A 263 2.22 12.78 9.08
N ARG A 264 2.28 13.48 7.95
CA ARG A 264 1.18 14.35 7.48
C ARG A 264 -0.11 13.56 7.26
N ASP A 265 -0.03 12.35 6.69
CA ASP A 265 -1.19 11.57 6.27
C ASP A 265 -1.73 10.68 7.40
N PHE A 266 -0.88 10.17 8.29
CA PHE A 266 -1.22 9.19 9.33
C PHE A 266 -0.76 9.56 10.75
N GLY A 267 0.00 10.64 10.92
CA GLY A 267 0.41 11.14 12.25
C GLY A 267 -0.81 11.55 13.08
N LYS A 268 -0.88 11.08 14.33
CA LYS A 268 -1.95 11.35 15.29
C LYS A 268 -1.51 12.40 16.29
#